data_f1fb9fab328c75ac5b972570a732a367
#
_entry.id   f1fb9fab328c75ac5b972570a732a367
#
_cell.length_a   1.000
_cell.length_b   1.000
_cell.length_c   1.000
_cell.angle_alpha   90.00
_cell.angle_beta   90.00
_cell.angle_gamma   90.00
#
_symmetry.space_group_name_H-M   'P 1'
#
loop_
_entity.id
_entity.type
_entity.pdbx_description
1 polymer ?
#
loop_
_entity_poly.entity_id
_entity_poly.type
_entity_poly.pdbx_seq_one_letter_code
_entity_poly.pdbx_strand_id
1 'polypeptide(L)'
;MNPKVSIITVVYNDVLHIEKTIKNVLKQTYPNLEYVVVDGASTDGTLDIIRKYEHQLRFISEPDKGIYDAMQKGARIATGEWILFRNCGDFFITPTAIQDLFSLYKEDKGEDFLLANSRYFKDYGYKDMEPAILEKGYFEAMPVNHPSTFIRRSTQLRYPFHLEYHNSADYCFFIETLSKGATYLYFDMLVGLFDNEVGASTDNYDTSISENIAILSKYGAPNEQISKLKRRLISYKIKKTLKRLVPFFSLYHNYHLKKDGWVKCDNTIILKDI
;
A
#
# COMPACT_ATOMS: atom_id res chain seq x y z
N MET A 1 -22.43 -11.61 3.18
CA MET A 1 -22.63 -10.26 3.77
C MET A 1 -22.23 -9.20 2.75
N ASN A 2 -22.89 -8.03 2.77
CA ASN A 2 -22.49 -6.90 1.92
C ASN A 2 -22.21 -5.67 2.80
N PRO A 3 -21.14 -5.70 3.64
CA PRO A 3 -20.78 -4.54 4.46
C PRO A 3 -20.43 -3.37 3.56
N LYS A 4 -20.58 -2.15 4.06
CA LYS A 4 -20.16 -0.97 3.32
C LYS A 4 -18.62 -0.90 3.29
N VAL A 5 -18.05 -0.77 2.10
CA VAL A 5 -16.62 -0.67 1.86
C VAL A 5 -16.29 0.72 1.34
N SER A 6 -15.37 1.43 1.98
CA SER A 6 -14.85 2.70 1.48
C SER A 6 -13.47 2.50 0.87
N ILE A 7 -13.33 2.81 -0.40
CA ILE A 7 -12.02 2.93 -1.04
C ILE A 7 -11.54 4.37 -0.85
N ILE A 8 -10.29 4.53 -0.40
CA ILE A 8 -9.69 5.82 -0.14
C ILE A 8 -8.47 5.99 -1.05
N THR A 9 -8.54 6.97 -1.95
CA THR A 9 -7.40 7.37 -2.77
C THR A 9 -6.83 8.67 -2.23
N VAL A 10 -5.51 8.71 -2.00
CA VAL A 10 -4.79 9.95 -1.69
C VAL A 10 -3.91 10.32 -2.87
N VAL A 11 -3.83 11.63 -3.16
CA VAL A 11 -3.08 12.14 -4.30
C VAL A 11 -2.54 13.54 -4.02
N TYR A 12 -1.34 13.82 -4.53
CA TYR A 12 -0.74 15.14 -4.57
C TYR A 12 0.08 15.32 -5.84
N ASN A 13 -0.30 16.27 -6.70
CA ASN A 13 0.36 16.60 -7.96
C ASN A 13 0.64 15.36 -8.83
N ASP A 14 -0.40 14.59 -9.16
CA ASP A 14 -0.27 13.42 -10.03
C ASP A 14 -1.39 13.38 -11.09
N VAL A 15 -1.39 14.39 -11.95
CA VAL A 15 -2.33 14.55 -13.06
C VAL A 15 -2.27 13.39 -14.06
N LEU A 16 -1.15 12.67 -14.13
CA LEU A 16 -0.93 11.59 -15.10
C LEU A 16 -1.64 10.28 -14.72
N HIS A 17 -1.79 10.01 -13.43
CA HIS A 17 -2.29 8.70 -12.96
C HIS A 17 -3.67 8.77 -12.31
N ILE A 18 -4.07 9.92 -11.77
CA ILE A 18 -5.32 10.04 -10.99
C ILE A 18 -6.56 9.59 -11.77
N GLU A 19 -6.68 9.93 -13.05
CA GLU A 19 -7.87 9.56 -13.83
C GLU A 19 -7.98 8.04 -14.02
N LYS A 20 -6.84 7.36 -14.25
CA LYS A 20 -6.80 5.90 -14.38
C LYS A 20 -7.20 5.23 -13.06
N THR A 21 -6.69 5.72 -11.94
CA THR A 21 -7.04 5.22 -10.60
C THR A 21 -8.53 5.38 -10.33
N ILE A 22 -9.10 6.57 -10.59
CA ILE A 22 -10.54 6.82 -10.42
C ILE A 22 -11.36 5.84 -11.26
N LYS A 23 -11.06 5.71 -12.55
CA LYS A 23 -11.77 4.80 -13.47
C LYS A 23 -11.68 3.35 -13.01
N ASN A 24 -10.53 2.89 -12.51
CA ASN A 24 -10.35 1.53 -12.03
C ASN A 24 -11.19 1.25 -10.78
N VAL A 25 -11.26 2.19 -9.84
CA VAL A 25 -12.13 2.06 -8.65
C VAL A 25 -13.60 2.07 -9.04
N LEU A 26 -14.03 2.98 -9.91
CA LEU A 26 -15.42 3.09 -10.36
C LEU A 26 -15.90 1.90 -11.21
N LYS A 27 -15.00 1.11 -11.80
CA LYS A 27 -15.33 -0.15 -12.48
C LYS A 27 -15.67 -1.29 -11.51
N GLN A 28 -15.42 -1.15 -10.19
CA GLN A 28 -15.71 -2.23 -9.24
C GLN A 28 -17.22 -2.52 -9.17
N THR A 29 -17.57 -3.80 -9.25
CA THR A 29 -18.97 -4.26 -9.29
C THR A 29 -19.60 -4.41 -7.91
N TYR A 30 -18.85 -4.20 -6.83
CA TYR A 30 -19.35 -4.35 -5.48
C TYR A 30 -20.44 -3.31 -5.16
N PRO A 31 -21.66 -3.75 -4.78
CA PRO A 31 -22.83 -2.86 -4.77
C PRO A 31 -22.84 -1.84 -3.62
N ASN A 32 -22.14 -2.12 -2.51
CA ASN A 32 -22.11 -1.24 -1.32
C ASN A 32 -20.75 -0.56 -1.17
N LEU A 33 -20.30 0.10 -2.26
CA LEU A 33 -19.03 0.80 -2.36
C LEU A 33 -19.21 2.29 -2.10
N GLU A 34 -18.33 2.85 -1.27
CA GLU A 34 -18.09 4.28 -1.16
C GLU A 34 -16.70 4.61 -1.70
N TYR A 35 -16.59 5.64 -2.51
CA TYR A 35 -15.30 6.11 -2.99
C TYR A 35 -14.97 7.51 -2.45
N VAL A 36 -13.83 7.63 -1.81
CA VAL A 36 -13.31 8.86 -1.19
C VAL A 36 -11.96 9.21 -1.80
N VAL A 37 -11.80 10.45 -2.26
CA VAL A 37 -10.52 10.97 -2.76
C VAL A 37 -10.06 12.11 -1.85
N VAL A 38 -8.80 12.07 -1.43
CA VAL A 38 -8.16 13.14 -0.66
C VAL A 38 -7.02 13.71 -1.49
N ASP A 39 -7.19 14.94 -1.92
CA ASP A 39 -6.20 15.71 -2.67
C ASP A 39 -5.44 16.65 -1.74
N GLY A 40 -4.12 16.59 -1.76
CA GLY A 40 -3.20 17.39 -0.94
C GLY A 40 -3.08 18.84 -1.37
N ALA A 41 -4.13 19.47 -1.95
CA ALA A 41 -4.11 20.78 -2.58
C ALA A 41 -3.19 20.82 -3.82
N SER A 42 -3.40 19.91 -4.74
CA SER A 42 -2.66 19.83 -6.01
C SER A 42 -2.81 21.07 -6.88
N THR A 43 -1.76 21.42 -7.61
CA THR A 43 -1.69 22.61 -8.47
C THR A 43 -1.38 22.29 -9.94
N ASP A 44 -1.24 21.01 -10.29
CA ASP A 44 -0.83 20.53 -11.63
C ASP A 44 -2.00 20.19 -12.56
N GLY A 45 -3.26 20.39 -12.12
CA GLY A 45 -4.47 19.96 -12.83
C GLY A 45 -5.10 18.67 -12.29
N THR A 46 -4.50 18.01 -11.31
CA THR A 46 -5.06 16.83 -10.64
C THR A 46 -6.48 17.08 -10.13
N LEU A 47 -6.71 18.20 -9.43
CA LEU A 47 -8.00 18.55 -8.86
C LEU A 47 -9.09 18.74 -9.94
N ASP A 48 -8.72 19.28 -11.09
CA ASP A 48 -9.69 19.47 -12.21
C ASP A 48 -10.15 18.12 -12.79
N ILE A 49 -9.28 17.11 -12.76
CA ILE A 49 -9.66 15.74 -13.12
C ILE A 49 -10.61 15.16 -12.08
N ILE A 50 -10.31 15.27 -10.78
CA ILE A 50 -11.16 14.75 -9.70
C ILE A 50 -12.58 15.33 -9.79
N ARG A 51 -12.71 16.63 -10.03
CA ARG A 51 -14.00 17.33 -10.18
C ARG A 51 -14.89 16.76 -11.28
N LYS A 52 -14.33 16.19 -12.35
CA LYS A 52 -15.13 15.54 -13.41
C LYS A 52 -15.95 14.35 -12.90
N TYR A 53 -15.55 13.78 -11.76
CA TYR A 53 -16.15 12.59 -11.16
C TYR A 53 -16.91 12.88 -9.85
N GLU A 54 -17.14 14.16 -9.49
CA GLU A 54 -17.75 14.57 -8.21
C GLU A 54 -19.15 13.96 -7.94
N HIS A 55 -19.87 13.55 -8.98
CA HIS A 55 -21.15 12.87 -8.85
C HIS A 55 -21.04 11.37 -8.49
N GLN A 56 -19.85 10.78 -8.57
CA GLN A 56 -19.60 9.35 -8.36
C GLN A 56 -18.68 9.08 -7.16
N LEU A 57 -18.04 10.11 -6.62
CA LEU A 57 -17.13 10.00 -5.49
C LEU A 57 -17.27 11.23 -4.57
N ARG A 58 -16.82 11.06 -3.35
CA ARG A 58 -16.63 12.18 -2.41
C ARG A 58 -15.17 12.60 -2.44
N PHE A 59 -14.88 13.90 -2.40
CA PHE A 59 -13.50 14.34 -2.27
C PHE A 59 -13.36 15.53 -1.33
N ILE A 60 -12.15 15.68 -0.81
CA ILE A 60 -11.66 16.90 -0.16
C ILE A 60 -10.34 17.28 -0.82
N SER A 61 -10.09 18.58 -0.92
CA SER A 61 -8.82 19.13 -1.41
C SER A 61 -8.35 20.17 -0.41
N GLU A 62 -7.28 19.86 0.32
CA GLU A 62 -6.68 20.73 1.31
C GLU A 62 -5.23 20.32 1.57
N PRO A 63 -4.35 21.26 1.99
CA PRO A 63 -2.97 20.92 2.33
C PRO A 63 -2.88 19.81 3.38
N ASP A 64 -1.94 18.89 3.22
CA ASP A 64 -1.62 17.83 4.17
C ASP A 64 -0.17 17.89 4.63
N LYS A 65 0.15 17.07 5.64
CA LYS A 65 1.50 16.88 6.18
C LYS A 65 2.19 15.63 5.61
N GLY A 66 1.78 15.19 4.42
CA GLY A 66 2.25 13.99 3.74
C GLY A 66 1.17 12.92 3.62
N ILE A 67 1.51 11.86 2.88
CA ILE A 67 0.59 10.78 2.47
C ILE A 67 -0.25 10.21 3.63
N TYR A 68 0.34 10.00 4.80
CA TYR A 68 -0.35 9.40 5.95
C TYR A 68 -1.33 10.35 6.62
N ASP A 69 -1.09 11.67 6.58
CA ASP A 69 -2.09 12.66 7.03
C ASP A 69 -3.29 12.67 6.07
N ALA A 70 -3.05 12.63 4.76
CA ALA A 70 -4.10 12.51 3.76
C ALA A 70 -4.90 11.20 3.93
N MET A 71 -4.25 10.06 4.13
CA MET A 71 -4.90 8.77 4.40
C MET A 71 -5.76 8.84 5.67
N GLN A 72 -5.27 9.48 6.72
CA GLN A 72 -6.01 9.66 7.97
C GLN A 72 -7.25 10.55 7.81
N LYS A 73 -7.15 11.64 7.04
CA LYS A 73 -8.29 12.47 6.67
C LYS A 73 -9.34 11.65 5.92
N GLY A 74 -8.90 10.85 4.95
CA GLY A 74 -9.76 9.92 4.21
C GLY A 74 -10.49 8.94 5.14
N ALA A 75 -9.80 8.30 6.07
CA ALA A 75 -10.40 7.37 7.03
C ALA A 75 -11.44 8.02 7.95
N ARG A 76 -11.25 9.30 8.30
CA ARG A 76 -12.20 10.05 9.13
C ARG A 76 -13.51 10.36 8.39
N ILE A 77 -13.43 10.75 7.13
CA ILE A 77 -14.62 11.10 6.32
C ILE A 77 -15.29 9.88 5.69
N ALA A 78 -14.59 8.76 5.52
CA ALA A 78 -15.15 7.49 5.09
C ALA A 78 -16.25 7.02 6.06
N THR A 79 -17.25 6.33 5.54
CA THR A 79 -18.40 5.84 6.34
C THR A 79 -18.56 4.31 6.27
N GLY A 80 -17.73 3.64 5.46
CA GLY A 80 -17.72 2.18 5.35
C GLY A 80 -17.28 1.50 6.64
N GLU A 81 -17.74 0.30 6.84
CA GLU A 81 -17.29 -0.59 7.90
C GLU A 81 -15.84 -1.03 7.67
N TRP A 82 -15.53 -1.31 6.42
CA TRP A 82 -14.20 -1.63 5.91
C TRP A 82 -13.65 -0.48 5.07
N ILE A 83 -12.36 -0.21 5.22
CA ILE A 83 -11.63 0.72 4.37
C ILE A 83 -10.49 -0.02 3.65
N LEU A 84 -10.22 0.39 2.43
CA LEU A 84 -9.02 -0.01 1.69
C LEU A 84 -8.37 1.25 1.13
N PHE A 85 -7.09 1.42 1.39
CA PHE A 85 -6.30 2.47 0.77
C PHE A 85 -5.85 2.02 -0.62
N ARG A 86 -6.27 2.77 -1.63
CA ARG A 86 -5.87 2.62 -3.03
C ARG A 86 -5.25 3.93 -3.48
N ASN A 87 -3.95 4.08 -3.24
CA ASN A 87 -3.25 5.31 -3.56
C ASN A 87 -3.25 5.57 -5.07
N CYS A 88 -2.99 6.82 -5.47
CA CYS A 88 -2.86 7.16 -6.88
C CYS A 88 -1.75 6.32 -7.53
N GLY A 89 -2.06 5.68 -8.66
CA GLY A 89 -1.18 4.73 -9.33
C GLY A 89 -1.37 3.25 -8.96
N ASP A 90 -2.13 2.95 -7.90
CA ASP A 90 -2.50 1.58 -7.54
C ASP A 90 -3.83 1.18 -8.19
N PHE A 91 -3.99 -0.09 -8.54
CA PHE A 91 -5.16 -0.60 -9.24
C PHE A 91 -5.73 -1.87 -8.61
N PHE A 92 -7.04 -2.10 -8.77
CA PHE A 92 -7.62 -3.42 -8.60
C PHE A 92 -7.28 -4.28 -9.81
N ILE A 93 -6.98 -5.55 -9.57
CA ILE A 93 -6.59 -6.48 -10.64
C ILE A 93 -7.78 -6.88 -11.53
N THR A 94 -8.99 -6.89 -10.99
CA THR A 94 -10.23 -7.17 -11.72
C THR A 94 -11.36 -6.25 -11.27
N PRO A 95 -12.39 -6.04 -12.09
CA PRO A 95 -13.59 -5.29 -11.68
C PRO A 95 -14.38 -5.96 -10.55
N THR A 96 -14.20 -7.26 -10.32
CA THR A 96 -14.91 -8.04 -9.31
C THR A 96 -14.13 -8.26 -8.03
N ALA A 97 -12.89 -7.75 -7.92
CA ALA A 97 -11.98 -8.08 -6.83
C ALA A 97 -12.58 -7.88 -5.42
N ILE A 98 -13.28 -6.77 -5.19
CA ILE A 98 -13.96 -6.52 -3.91
C ILE A 98 -15.14 -7.49 -3.72
N GLN A 99 -15.95 -7.66 -4.73
CA GLN A 99 -17.11 -8.56 -4.69
C GLN A 99 -16.69 -10.00 -4.42
N ASP A 100 -15.64 -10.48 -5.08
CA ASP A 100 -15.14 -11.84 -4.91
C ASP A 100 -14.65 -12.06 -3.48
N LEU A 101 -13.87 -11.12 -2.90
CA LEU A 101 -13.42 -11.22 -1.52
C LEU A 101 -14.61 -11.29 -0.55
N PHE A 102 -15.56 -10.36 -0.64
CA PHE A 102 -16.72 -10.34 0.26
C PHE A 102 -17.72 -11.48 -0.01
N SER A 103 -17.67 -12.13 -1.18
CA SER A 103 -18.39 -13.37 -1.42
C SER A 103 -17.84 -14.54 -0.59
N LEU A 104 -16.55 -14.52 -0.28
CA LEU A 104 -15.85 -15.50 0.56
C LEU A 104 -15.96 -15.16 2.05
N TYR A 105 -16.09 -13.89 2.41
CA TYR A 105 -16.28 -13.43 3.79
C TYR A 105 -17.72 -13.71 4.26
N LYS A 106 -17.94 -14.91 4.81
CA LYS A 106 -19.29 -15.42 5.15
C LYS A 106 -19.82 -14.92 6.50
N GLU A 107 -18.93 -14.73 7.46
CA GLU A 107 -19.28 -14.40 8.84
C GLU A 107 -18.28 -13.39 9.40
N ASP A 108 -18.78 -12.33 10.01
CA ASP A 108 -17.96 -11.37 10.75
C ASP A 108 -17.74 -11.88 12.17
N LYS A 109 -16.49 -12.18 12.51
CA LYS A 109 -16.07 -12.62 13.86
C LYS A 109 -15.31 -11.52 14.61
N GLY A 110 -15.36 -10.30 14.11
CA GLY A 110 -14.70 -9.15 14.70
C GLY A 110 -13.24 -8.97 14.25
N GLU A 111 -12.90 -9.50 13.08
CA GLU A 111 -11.55 -9.32 12.52
C GLU A 111 -11.24 -7.83 12.32
N ASP A 112 -9.98 -7.46 12.58
CA ASP A 112 -9.46 -6.11 12.34
C ASP A 112 -9.01 -5.94 10.89
N PHE A 113 -8.55 -7.04 10.24
CA PHE A 113 -8.03 -7.03 8.89
C PHE A 113 -8.57 -8.20 8.05
N LEU A 114 -8.87 -7.91 6.77
CA LEU A 114 -9.02 -8.94 5.74
C LEU A 114 -7.83 -8.81 4.79
N LEU A 115 -7.01 -9.84 4.73
CA LEU A 115 -5.75 -9.86 3.98
C LEU A 115 -5.93 -10.59 2.65
N ALA A 116 -5.34 -10.05 1.59
CA ALA A 116 -5.29 -10.71 0.30
C ALA A 116 -3.93 -10.48 -0.38
N ASN A 117 -3.72 -11.17 -1.50
CA ASN A 117 -2.49 -11.08 -2.27
C ASN A 117 -2.46 -9.82 -3.12
N SER A 118 -1.26 -9.33 -3.37
CA SER A 118 -0.99 -8.25 -4.32
C SER A 118 -0.08 -8.73 -5.45
N ARG A 119 -0.31 -8.25 -6.66
CA ARG A 119 0.63 -8.34 -7.76
C ARG A 119 1.49 -7.09 -7.79
N TYR A 120 2.78 -7.27 -7.63
CA TYR A 120 3.78 -6.22 -7.82
C TYR A 120 4.27 -6.29 -9.25
N PHE A 121 4.33 -5.15 -9.94
CA PHE A 121 4.87 -5.10 -11.29
C PHE A 121 6.02 -4.09 -11.41
N LYS A 122 6.87 -4.31 -12.40
CA LYS A 122 7.98 -3.48 -12.81
C LYS A 122 8.15 -3.57 -14.31
N ASP A 123 8.96 -2.70 -14.92
CA ASP A 123 9.21 -2.68 -16.37
C ASP A 123 9.55 -4.03 -16.99
N TYR A 124 10.13 -4.96 -16.21
CA TYR A 124 10.57 -6.27 -16.69
C TYR A 124 9.65 -7.45 -16.32
N GLY A 125 8.57 -7.22 -15.56
CA GLY A 125 7.68 -8.30 -15.19
C GLY A 125 6.87 -8.06 -13.91
N TYR A 126 6.25 -9.12 -13.42
CA TYR A 126 5.44 -9.08 -12.20
C TYR A 126 5.83 -10.19 -11.22
N LYS A 127 5.41 -10.01 -9.97
CA LYS A 127 5.49 -11.01 -8.92
C LYS A 127 4.27 -10.92 -8.03
N ASP A 128 3.65 -12.07 -7.78
CA ASP A 128 2.56 -12.18 -6.82
C ASP A 128 3.14 -12.36 -5.41
N MET A 129 2.58 -11.63 -4.46
CA MET A 129 3.06 -11.55 -3.09
C MET A 129 1.92 -11.87 -2.12
N GLU A 130 2.16 -12.87 -1.29
CA GLU A 130 1.34 -13.15 -0.11
C GLU A 130 1.71 -12.25 1.06
N PRO A 131 0.80 -12.01 2.02
CA PRO A 131 1.13 -11.32 3.26
C PRO A 131 2.24 -12.03 4.03
N ALA A 132 3.31 -11.30 4.38
CA ALA A 132 4.47 -11.89 5.05
C ALA A 132 4.16 -12.48 6.43
N ILE A 133 3.10 -12.02 7.09
CA ILE A 133 2.66 -12.51 8.40
C ILE A 133 2.30 -14.00 8.38
N LEU A 134 1.87 -14.55 7.23
CA LEU A 134 1.48 -15.95 7.09
C LEU A 134 2.65 -16.92 7.31
N GLU A 135 3.86 -16.52 6.91
CA GLU A 135 5.05 -17.37 7.00
C GLU A 135 6.04 -16.94 8.10
N LYS A 136 6.17 -15.64 8.33
CA LYS A 136 7.32 -15.06 9.04
C LYS A 136 6.96 -14.32 10.34
N GLY A 137 5.66 -14.20 10.62
CA GLY A 137 5.19 -13.34 11.71
C GLY A 137 5.32 -11.85 11.37
N TYR A 138 4.79 -11.00 12.22
CA TYR A 138 4.62 -9.58 11.93
C TYR A 138 5.87 -8.70 12.12
N PHE A 139 6.96 -9.23 12.69
CA PHE A 139 8.20 -8.46 12.87
C PHE A 139 9.20 -8.58 11.71
N GLU A 140 9.01 -9.50 10.77
CA GLU A 140 10.03 -9.81 9.76
C GLU A 140 10.17 -8.76 8.65
N ALA A 141 9.06 -8.22 8.18
CA ALA A 141 8.99 -7.24 7.09
C ALA A 141 7.67 -6.48 7.21
N MET A 142 7.23 -5.80 6.17
CA MET A 142 5.85 -5.37 6.06
C MET A 142 4.95 -6.59 6.20
N PRO A 143 4.16 -6.72 7.29
CA PRO A 143 3.48 -7.98 7.59
C PRO A 143 2.35 -8.32 6.64
N VAL A 144 1.81 -7.31 5.97
CA VAL A 144 0.65 -7.41 5.09
C VAL A 144 0.91 -6.71 3.75
N ASN A 145 0.14 -7.04 2.75
CA ASN A 145 0.11 -6.28 1.49
C ASN A 145 -0.85 -5.09 1.66
N HIS A 146 -0.36 -3.94 2.07
CA HIS A 146 -1.20 -2.77 2.35
C HIS A 146 -2.20 -2.46 1.21
N PRO A 147 -1.82 -2.47 -0.09
CA PRO A 147 -2.76 -2.24 -1.19
C PRO A 147 -3.86 -3.31 -1.34
N SER A 148 -3.77 -4.45 -0.66
CA SER A 148 -4.76 -5.54 -0.68
C SER A 148 -5.27 -5.91 0.71
N THR A 149 -5.12 -4.99 1.68
CA THR A 149 -5.57 -5.19 3.06
C THR A 149 -6.77 -4.32 3.34
N PHE A 150 -7.93 -4.93 3.54
CA PHE A 150 -9.10 -4.24 4.05
C PHE A 150 -8.95 -4.09 5.56
N ILE A 151 -9.08 -2.89 6.05
CA ILE A 151 -8.91 -2.52 7.44
C ILE A 151 -10.28 -2.19 8.02
N ARG A 152 -10.63 -2.76 9.17
CA ARG A 152 -11.82 -2.34 9.88
C ARG A 152 -11.68 -0.87 10.25
N ARG A 153 -12.62 -0.03 9.81
CA ARG A 153 -12.54 1.42 10.01
C ARG A 153 -12.39 1.81 11.48
N SER A 154 -13.07 1.12 12.39
CA SER A 154 -12.95 1.38 13.83
C SER A 154 -11.52 1.13 14.34
N THR A 155 -10.81 0.15 13.79
CA THR A 155 -9.40 -0.13 14.12
C THR A 155 -8.50 0.98 13.60
N GLN A 156 -8.69 1.45 12.36
CA GLN A 156 -7.90 2.56 11.82
C GLN A 156 -8.14 3.87 12.62
N LEU A 157 -9.36 4.13 13.07
CA LEU A 157 -9.65 5.31 13.87
C LEU A 157 -9.13 5.22 15.30
N ARG A 158 -9.06 4.02 15.87
CA ARG A 158 -8.50 3.76 17.22
C ARG A 158 -6.97 3.88 17.21
N TYR A 159 -6.33 3.47 16.14
CA TYR A 159 -4.87 3.49 15.95
C TYR A 159 -4.53 4.38 14.74
N PRO A 160 -4.45 5.69 14.93
CA PRO A 160 -4.12 6.59 13.83
C PRO A 160 -2.67 6.41 13.38
N PHE A 161 -2.38 6.76 12.13
CA PHE A 161 -1.01 6.79 11.64
C PHE A 161 -0.13 7.73 12.47
N HIS A 162 1.05 7.28 12.84
CA HIS A 162 2.07 8.06 13.52
C HIS A 162 2.81 8.95 12.52
N LEU A 163 2.44 10.23 12.45
CA LEU A 163 2.93 11.16 11.42
C LEU A 163 4.42 11.53 11.57
N GLU A 164 5.06 11.16 12.67
CA GLU A 164 6.52 11.24 12.83
C GLU A 164 7.27 10.28 11.90
N TYR A 165 6.63 9.21 11.41
CA TYR A 165 7.17 8.30 10.41
C TYR A 165 6.69 8.72 9.02
N HIS A 166 7.60 9.27 8.21
CA HIS A 166 7.23 9.81 6.90
C HIS A 166 7.06 8.76 5.81
N ASN A 167 7.76 7.61 5.94
CA ASN A 167 7.75 6.54 4.95
C ASN A 167 7.24 5.20 5.47
N SER A 168 7.03 5.06 6.78
CA SER A 168 6.73 3.77 7.42
C SER A 168 5.62 3.87 8.47
N ALA A 169 4.72 4.87 8.37
CA ALA A 169 3.64 4.99 9.33
C ALA A 169 2.60 3.86 9.18
N ASP A 170 2.40 3.33 7.96
CA ASP A 170 1.62 2.12 7.72
C ASP A 170 2.26 0.88 8.35
N TYR A 171 3.58 0.73 8.20
CA TYR A 171 4.31 -0.31 8.90
C TYR A 171 4.15 -0.20 10.42
N CYS A 172 4.29 1.00 10.97
CA CYS A 172 4.07 1.25 12.39
C CYS A 172 2.65 0.85 12.82
N PHE A 173 1.64 1.24 12.05
CA PHE A 173 0.25 0.90 12.30
C PHE A 173 0.02 -0.62 12.39
N PHE A 174 0.53 -1.39 11.43
CA PHE A 174 0.37 -2.85 11.44
C PHE A 174 1.16 -3.50 12.57
N ILE A 175 2.39 -3.07 12.84
CA ILE A 175 3.18 -3.59 13.97
C ILE A 175 2.47 -3.27 15.29
N GLU A 176 2.00 -2.05 15.49
CA GLU A 176 1.29 -1.64 16.69
C GLU A 176 0.03 -2.46 16.93
N THR A 177 -0.84 -2.53 15.93
CA THR A 177 -2.14 -3.21 16.05
C THR A 177 -1.97 -4.70 16.28
N LEU A 178 -1.10 -5.36 15.50
CA LEU A 178 -0.82 -6.79 15.63
C LEU A 178 -0.14 -7.14 16.98
N SER A 179 0.76 -6.29 17.47
CA SER A 179 1.36 -6.47 18.79
C SER A 179 0.35 -6.33 19.95
N LYS A 180 -0.75 -5.64 19.71
CA LYS A 180 -1.88 -5.47 20.65
C LYS A 180 -2.99 -6.50 20.45
N GLY A 181 -2.76 -7.52 19.62
CA GLY A 181 -3.68 -8.64 19.42
C GLY A 181 -4.74 -8.42 18.35
N ALA A 182 -4.53 -7.49 17.42
CA ALA A 182 -5.41 -7.36 16.26
C ALA A 182 -5.49 -8.68 15.48
N THR A 183 -6.70 -9.01 15.04
CA THR A 183 -7.01 -10.27 14.36
C THR A 183 -7.16 -10.09 12.87
N TYR A 184 -6.93 -11.15 12.10
CA TYR A 184 -7.07 -11.10 10.65
C TYR A 184 -7.61 -12.39 10.07
N LEU A 185 -8.22 -12.27 8.89
CA LEU A 185 -8.59 -13.39 8.04
C LEU A 185 -7.89 -13.24 6.69
N TYR A 186 -7.30 -14.31 6.19
CA TYR A 186 -6.60 -14.33 4.91
C TYR A 186 -7.43 -15.02 3.83
N PHE A 187 -7.41 -14.41 2.64
CA PHE A 187 -8.03 -14.92 1.41
C PHE A 187 -6.94 -15.12 0.36
N ASP A 188 -6.75 -16.37 -0.07
CA ASP A 188 -5.79 -16.69 -1.13
C ASP A 188 -6.35 -16.25 -2.49
N MET A 189 -6.29 -14.95 -2.74
CA MET A 189 -6.72 -14.34 -3.98
C MET A 189 -5.99 -13.02 -4.23
N LEU A 190 -5.83 -12.67 -5.51
CA LEU A 190 -5.26 -11.38 -5.91
C LEU A 190 -6.35 -10.30 -5.88
N VAL A 191 -6.04 -9.17 -5.21
CA VAL A 191 -6.92 -8.01 -5.13
C VAL A 191 -6.25 -6.77 -5.74
N GLY A 192 -5.01 -6.51 -5.42
CA GLY A 192 -4.31 -5.29 -5.81
C GLY A 192 -3.20 -5.52 -6.84
N LEU A 193 -3.03 -4.54 -7.70
CA LEU A 193 -1.89 -4.37 -8.58
C LEU A 193 -1.13 -3.13 -8.14
N PHE A 194 0.14 -3.29 -7.82
CA PHE A 194 0.99 -2.26 -7.22
C PHE A 194 2.22 -1.99 -8.10
N ASP A 195 2.41 -0.72 -8.48
CA ASP A 195 3.64 -0.30 -9.15
C ASP A 195 4.79 -0.19 -8.13
N ASN A 196 5.82 -1.01 -8.32
CA ASN A 196 6.97 -1.06 -7.42
C ASN A 196 8.20 -0.31 -7.98
N GLU A 197 8.05 0.50 -9.02
CA GLU A 197 9.14 1.28 -9.60
C GLU A 197 9.20 2.70 -9.05
N VAL A 198 8.03 3.30 -8.82
CA VAL A 198 7.90 4.70 -8.40
C VAL A 198 7.12 4.75 -7.09
N GLY A 199 7.65 5.45 -6.09
CA GLY A 199 6.93 5.64 -4.84
C GLY A 199 7.82 6.12 -3.70
N ALA A 200 7.21 6.75 -2.69
CA ALA A 200 7.91 7.35 -1.56
C ALA A 200 8.82 6.35 -0.81
N SER A 201 8.42 5.08 -0.74
CA SER A 201 9.18 4.02 -0.07
C SER A 201 10.42 3.55 -0.86
N THR A 202 10.40 3.67 -2.18
CA THR A 202 11.55 3.33 -3.04
C THR A 202 12.57 4.46 -3.09
N ASP A 203 12.12 5.70 -3.14
CA ASP A 203 12.98 6.87 -3.27
C ASP A 203 13.74 7.18 -1.98
N ASN A 204 13.16 6.89 -0.82
CA ASN A 204 13.72 7.16 0.51
C ASN A 204 14.03 5.89 1.31
N TYR A 205 14.59 4.89 0.65
CA TYR A 205 14.83 3.56 1.22
C TYR A 205 15.64 3.56 2.53
N ASP A 206 16.66 4.40 2.67
CA ASP A 206 17.46 4.54 3.89
C ASP A 206 16.66 5.15 5.05
N THR A 207 15.76 6.08 4.78
CA THR A 207 14.82 6.62 5.78
C THR A 207 13.83 5.54 6.21
N SER A 208 13.23 4.82 5.25
CA SER A 208 12.28 3.73 5.55
C SER A 208 12.90 2.66 6.46
N ILE A 209 14.13 2.19 6.17
CA ILE A 209 14.79 1.20 7.03
C ILE A 209 15.09 1.80 8.42
N SER A 210 15.49 3.07 8.49
CA SER A 210 15.78 3.71 9.79
C SER A 210 14.53 3.83 10.65
N GLU A 211 13.41 4.22 10.05
CA GLU A 211 12.11 4.25 10.71
C GLU A 211 11.66 2.86 11.15
N ASN A 212 11.81 1.84 10.29
CA ASN A 212 11.47 0.46 10.64
C ASN A 212 12.30 -0.07 11.82
N ILE A 213 13.59 0.27 11.91
CA ILE A 213 14.43 -0.07 13.07
C ILE A 213 13.88 0.58 14.34
N ALA A 214 13.49 1.85 14.29
CA ALA A 214 12.92 2.57 15.42
C ALA A 214 11.59 1.95 15.87
N ILE A 215 10.71 1.64 14.90
CA ILE A 215 9.41 1.00 15.13
C ILE A 215 9.60 -0.37 15.80
N LEU A 216 10.43 -1.24 15.23
CA LEU A 216 10.68 -2.56 15.79
C LEU A 216 11.28 -2.50 17.19
N SER A 217 12.17 -1.55 17.45
CA SER A 217 12.74 -1.33 18.78
C SER A 217 11.69 -0.86 19.79
N LYS A 218 10.76 0.01 19.36
CA LYS A 218 9.67 0.53 20.19
C LYS A 218 8.68 -0.58 20.60
N TYR A 219 8.39 -1.51 19.69
CA TYR A 219 7.38 -2.56 19.91
C TYR A 219 8.00 -3.92 20.34
N GLY A 220 9.26 -3.95 20.76
CA GLY A 220 9.88 -5.11 21.39
C GLY A 220 10.18 -6.26 20.44
N ALA A 221 10.47 -5.99 19.19
CA ALA A 221 10.86 -7.01 18.23
C ALA A 221 12.17 -7.73 18.67
N PRO A 222 12.36 -9.01 18.30
CA PRO A 222 13.58 -9.75 18.60
C PRO A 222 14.83 -9.02 18.11
N ASN A 223 15.90 -9.00 18.91
CA ASN A 223 17.16 -8.33 18.57
C ASN A 223 17.76 -8.82 17.25
N GLU A 224 17.49 -10.05 16.87
CA GLU A 224 17.92 -10.61 15.58
C GLU A 224 17.32 -9.83 14.40
N GLN A 225 16.02 -9.53 14.44
CA GLN A 225 15.32 -8.80 13.39
C GLN A 225 15.85 -7.37 13.27
N ILE A 226 16.02 -6.69 14.40
CA ILE A 226 16.59 -5.34 14.45
C ILE A 226 18.02 -5.35 13.89
N SER A 227 18.84 -6.33 14.26
CA SER A 227 20.21 -6.49 13.79
C SER A 227 20.29 -6.78 12.29
N LYS A 228 19.32 -7.54 11.75
CA LYS A 228 19.18 -7.81 10.31
C LYS A 228 18.91 -6.53 9.53
N LEU A 229 17.99 -5.68 9.99
CA LEU A 229 17.72 -4.38 9.36
C LEU A 229 18.91 -3.42 9.47
N LYS A 230 19.62 -3.36 10.63
CA LYS A 230 20.82 -2.55 10.79
C LYS A 230 21.91 -2.96 9.78
N ARG A 231 22.16 -4.25 9.60
CA ARG A 231 23.11 -4.77 8.60
C ARG A 231 22.69 -4.40 7.18
N ARG A 232 21.39 -4.50 6.88
CA ARG A 232 20.82 -4.12 5.56
C ARG A 232 21.01 -2.62 5.30
N LEU A 233 20.79 -1.75 6.28
CA LEU A 233 21.01 -0.31 6.18
C LEU A 233 22.46 0.03 5.90
N ILE A 234 23.39 -0.58 6.63
CA ILE A 234 24.85 -0.40 6.44
C ILE A 234 25.25 -0.82 5.00
N SER A 235 24.83 -2.02 4.59
CA SER A 235 25.08 -2.53 3.24
C SER A 235 24.54 -1.61 2.15
N TYR A 236 23.33 -1.07 2.34
CA TYR A 236 22.74 -0.12 1.41
C TYR A 236 23.55 1.18 1.31
N LYS A 237 23.93 1.77 2.46
CA LYS A 237 24.74 3.00 2.50
C LYS A 237 26.10 2.80 1.82
N ILE A 238 26.75 1.66 2.07
CA ILE A 238 28.02 1.30 1.39
C ILE A 238 27.81 1.23 -0.13
N LYS A 239 26.78 0.48 -0.58
CA LYS A 239 26.48 0.36 -2.01
C LYS A 239 26.13 1.70 -2.65
N LYS A 240 25.37 2.56 -1.97
CA LYS A 240 25.02 3.93 -2.42
C LYS A 240 26.26 4.79 -2.60
N THR A 241 27.23 4.70 -1.68
CA THR A 241 28.50 5.41 -1.76
C THR A 241 29.38 4.87 -2.90
N LEU A 242 29.51 3.54 -3.03
CA LEU A 242 30.27 2.90 -4.09
C LEU A 242 29.72 3.20 -5.49
N LYS A 243 28.38 3.25 -5.66
CA LYS A 243 27.76 3.67 -6.93
C LYS A 243 28.15 5.08 -7.35
N ARG A 244 28.37 5.99 -6.40
CA ARG A 244 28.83 7.36 -6.70
C ARG A 244 30.30 7.42 -7.13
N LEU A 245 31.11 6.46 -6.65
CA LEU A 245 32.56 6.43 -6.91
C LEU A 245 32.92 5.62 -8.16
N VAL A 246 32.10 4.63 -8.56
CA VAL A 246 32.38 3.72 -9.68
C VAL A 246 31.16 3.58 -10.57
N PRO A 247 31.06 4.29 -11.70
CA PRO A 247 29.90 4.27 -12.61
C PRO A 247 29.57 2.88 -13.19
N PHE A 248 30.54 1.98 -13.29
CA PHE A 248 30.41 0.63 -13.83
C PHE A 248 29.64 -0.37 -12.93
N PHE A 249 29.27 0.01 -11.71
CA PHE A 249 28.59 -0.89 -10.76
C PHE A 249 27.11 -1.18 -11.15
N SER A 250 26.54 -0.46 -12.11
CA SER A 250 25.14 -0.63 -12.55
C SER A 250 24.91 -1.94 -13.31
N LEU A 251 25.92 -2.48 -14.02
CA LEU A 251 25.81 -3.73 -14.80
C LEU A 251 25.66 -4.98 -13.93
N TYR A 252 26.22 -4.98 -12.72
CA TYR A 252 26.13 -6.10 -11.77
C TYR A 252 24.74 -6.25 -11.13
N HIS A 253 23.99 -5.15 -11.03
CA HIS A 253 22.68 -5.12 -10.38
C HIS A 253 21.60 -5.83 -11.20
N ASN A 254 21.64 -5.71 -12.53
CA ASN A 254 20.65 -6.30 -13.42
C ASN A 254 20.75 -7.85 -13.51
N TYR A 255 21.87 -8.44 -13.12
CA TYR A 255 22.06 -9.89 -13.12
C TYR A 255 21.34 -10.60 -11.96
N HIS A 256 21.23 -9.96 -10.80
CA HIS A 256 20.61 -10.55 -9.60
C HIS A 256 19.08 -10.50 -9.58
N LEU A 257 18.45 -9.61 -10.34
CA LEU A 257 16.99 -9.47 -10.41
C LEU A 257 16.28 -10.70 -11.00
N LYS A 258 16.98 -11.51 -11.78
CA LYS A 258 16.44 -12.76 -12.38
C LYS A 258 16.21 -13.88 -11.37
N LYS A 259 16.78 -13.80 -10.15
CA LYS A 259 16.69 -14.88 -9.13
C LYS A 259 15.48 -14.78 -8.20
N ASP A 260 14.75 -13.66 -8.20
CA ASP A 260 13.78 -13.36 -7.13
C ASP A 260 12.32 -13.71 -7.48
N GLY A 261 12.08 -14.65 -8.40
CA GLY A 261 10.73 -15.15 -8.70
C GLY A 261 9.86 -14.21 -9.53
N TRP A 262 10.45 -13.28 -10.30
CA TRP A 262 9.74 -12.42 -11.23
C TRP A 262 9.38 -13.14 -12.52
N VAL A 263 8.10 -13.03 -12.93
CA VAL A 263 7.61 -13.52 -14.22
C VAL A 263 7.81 -12.42 -15.24
N LYS A 264 8.60 -12.70 -16.30
CA LYS A 264 8.80 -11.74 -17.37
C LYS A 264 7.50 -11.55 -18.16
N CYS A 265 7.09 -10.32 -18.33
CA CYS A 265 6.05 -9.95 -19.28
C CYS A 265 6.30 -8.55 -19.82
N ASP A 266 5.66 -8.23 -20.93
CA ASP A 266 5.60 -6.87 -21.44
C ASP A 266 4.55 -6.10 -20.65
N ASN A 267 4.93 -4.98 -20.05
CA ASN A 267 4.05 -4.14 -19.23
C ASN A 267 2.79 -3.65 -19.97
N THR A 268 2.86 -3.59 -21.30
CA THR A 268 1.69 -3.26 -22.12
C THR A 268 0.55 -4.28 -21.97
N ILE A 269 0.85 -5.51 -21.55
CA ILE A 269 -0.14 -6.58 -21.34
C ILE A 269 -0.82 -6.41 -19.96
N ILE A 270 -0.07 -6.04 -18.92
CA ILE A 270 -0.59 -5.94 -17.55
C ILE A 270 -1.57 -4.77 -17.42
N LEU A 271 -1.33 -3.67 -18.14
CA LEU A 271 -2.11 -2.44 -18.04
C LEU A 271 -3.21 -2.29 -19.11
N LYS A 272 -3.31 -3.23 -20.06
CA LYS A 272 -4.32 -3.16 -21.15
C LYS A 272 -5.74 -3.42 -20.69
N ASP A 273 -5.92 -4.19 -19.63
CA ASP A 273 -7.24 -4.62 -19.14
C ASP A 273 -7.71 -3.84 -17.91
N ILE A 274 -6.91 -2.88 -17.44
CA ILE A 274 -7.20 -1.99 -16.32
C ILE A 274 -7.78 -0.65 -16.82
#